data_b4320b1498e981fe5cdeddbbc7a1ba94
#
_entry.id   b4320b1498e981fe5cdeddbbc7a1ba94
#
_cell.length_a   1.000
_cell.length_b   1.000
_cell.length_c   1.000
_cell.angle_alpha   90.00
_cell.angle_beta   90.00
_cell.angle_gamma   90.00
#
_symmetry.space_group_name_H-M   'P 1'
#
loop_
_entity.id
_entity.type
_entity.pdbx_description
1 polymer ?
#
loop_
_entity_poly.entity_id
_entity_poly.type
_entity_poly.pdbx_seq_one_letter_code
_entity_poly.pdbx_strand_id
1 'polypeptide(L)'
;MARRYLMTYGDELTGAILCGTGEQASATLFAGKTVAGILGAFKGQRYRSEFIRKTSFKGYNDRFEKRTENDWLTKDQSIVDWYNGHKFCTFGFTINGYKTLFEVLTYIQKQENYNKIPKNLPVYMIAGEDDPVGNYGEGVKHIYQQYKDSGIKDISIKLYPNDRHEILNELDKETVYADVADWIAGHM
;
A
#
# COMPACT_ATOMS: atom_id res chain seq x y z
N MET A 1 0.75 -5.06 4.47
CA MET A 1 0.86 -5.87 5.70
C MET A 1 -0.36 -5.70 6.60
N ALA A 2 -0.80 -4.48 6.93
CA ALA A 2 -1.96 -4.22 7.79
C ALA A 2 -3.22 -5.02 7.39
N ARG A 3 -3.61 -5.03 6.11
CA ARG A 3 -4.77 -5.80 5.63
C ARG A 3 -4.69 -7.30 5.98
N ARG A 4 -3.50 -7.91 5.92
CA ARG A 4 -3.33 -9.30 6.34
C ARG A 4 -3.51 -9.46 7.85
N TYR A 5 -3.03 -8.48 8.63
CA TYR A 5 -3.20 -8.48 10.08
C TYR A 5 -4.69 -8.48 10.46
N LEU A 6 -5.49 -7.60 9.82
CA LEU A 6 -6.95 -7.57 10.01
C LEU A 6 -7.64 -8.92 9.72
N MET A 7 -7.16 -9.61 8.68
CA MET A 7 -7.72 -10.92 8.27
C MET A 7 -7.31 -12.07 9.20
N THR A 8 -6.27 -11.89 10.03
CA THR A 8 -5.70 -12.96 10.87
C THR A 8 -5.93 -12.69 12.36
N TYR A 9 -5.87 -11.43 12.77
CA TYR A 9 -5.89 -10.98 14.17
C TYR A 9 -6.84 -9.80 14.38
N GLY A 10 -7.83 -9.62 13.52
CA GLY A 10 -8.74 -8.48 13.57
C GLY A 10 -9.54 -8.41 14.87
N ASP A 11 -9.82 -9.53 15.51
CA ASP A 11 -10.55 -9.59 16.78
C ASP A 11 -9.78 -8.97 17.97
N GLU A 12 -8.46 -8.75 17.83
CA GLU A 12 -7.62 -8.09 18.84
C GLU A 12 -7.66 -6.56 18.74
N LEU A 13 -8.29 -6.02 17.68
CA LEU A 13 -8.25 -4.60 17.35
C LEU A 13 -9.52 -3.87 17.74
N THR A 14 -9.40 -2.65 18.24
CA THR A 14 -10.51 -1.72 18.48
C THR A 14 -10.94 -1.03 17.18
N GLY A 15 -10.00 -0.78 16.26
CA GLY A 15 -10.23 -0.18 14.94
C GLY A 15 -8.99 -0.27 14.08
N ALA A 16 -9.09 0.08 12.80
CA ALA A 16 -7.96 0.05 11.87
C ALA A 16 -7.99 1.19 10.87
N ILE A 17 -6.84 1.85 10.69
CA ILE A 17 -6.63 2.86 9.65
C ILE A 17 -5.71 2.27 8.59
N LEU A 18 -6.18 2.21 7.36
CA LEU A 18 -5.42 1.74 6.20
C LEU A 18 -5.00 2.93 5.34
N CYS A 19 -3.75 3.34 5.49
CA CYS A 19 -3.15 4.46 4.77
C CYS A 19 -2.42 3.96 3.51
N GLY A 20 -2.70 4.56 2.35
CA GLY A 20 -2.01 4.28 1.09
C GLY A 20 -2.14 2.82 0.62
N THR A 21 -3.31 2.20 0.84
CA THR A 21 -3.53 0.81 0.41
C THR A 21 -3.74 0.72 -1.10
N GLY A 22 -3.31 -0.39 -1.68
CA GLY A 22 -3.46 -0.65 -3.11
C GLY A 22 -3.70 -2.13 -3.42
N GLU A 23 -3.86 -2.42 -4.69
CA GLU A 23 -4.01 -3.76 -5.23
C GLU A 23 -3.18 -3.93 -6.51
N GLN A 24 -2.97 -5.18 -6.92
CA GLN A 24 -2.24 -5.52 -8.13
C GLN A 24 -2.98 -6.59 -8.91
N ALA A 25 -2.97 -6.48 -10.24
CA ALA A 25 -3.57 -7.51 -11.09
C ALA A 25 -2.98 -8.89 -10.80
N SER A 26 -3.84 -9.92 -10.73
CA SER A 26 -3.42 -11.29 -10.42
C SER A 26 -2.39 -11.83 -11.41
N ALA A 27 -2.48 -11.44 -12.69
CA ALA A 27 -1.50 -11.80 -13.71
C ALA A 27 -0.11 -11.20 -13.42
N THR A 28 -0.06 -9.94 -12.97
CA THR A 28 1.19 -9.27 -12.57
C THR A 28 1.82 -9.96 -11.36
N LEU A 29 1.02 -10.32 -10.36
CA LEU A 29 1.51 -11.04 -9.17
C LEU A 29 2.03 -12.44 -9.53
N PHE A 30 1.33 -13.15 -10.43
CA PHE A 30 1.77 -14.45 -10.91
C PHE A 30 3.10 -14.35 -11.66
N ALA A 31 3.22 -13.43 -12.61
CA ALA A 31 4.46 -13.18 -13.35
C ALA A 31 5.62 -12.80 -12.41
N GLY A 32 5.37 -11.89 -11.46
CA GLY A 32 6.36 -11.49 -10.45
C GLY A 32 6.86 -12.66 -9.61
N LYS A 33 5.96 -13.53 -9.13
CA LYS A 33 6.32 -14.75 -8.38
C LYS A 33 7.14 -15.72 -9.22
N THR A 34 6.77 -15.92 -10.48
CA THR A 34 7.48 -16.80 -11.41
C THR A 34 8.90 -16.31 -11.66
N VAL A 35 9.07 -15.02 -11.99
CA VAL A 35 10.38 -14.40 -12.21
C VAL A 35 11.24 -14.48 -10.94
N ALA A 36 10.67 -14.14 -9.78
CA ALA A 36 11.38 -14.24 -8.51
C ALA A 36 11.75 -15.69 -8.17
N GLY A 37 10.90 -16.66 -8.52
CA GLY A 37 11.20 -18.09 -8.36
C GLY A 37 12.40 -18.53 -9.20
N ILE A 38 12.40 -18.21 -10.49
CA ILE A 38 13.49 -18.53 -11.42
C ILE A 38 14.81 -17.88 -10.97
N LEU A 39 14.79 -16.55 -10.73
CA LEU A 39 15.99 -15.84 -10.29
C LEU A 39 16.51 -16.37 -8.94
N GLY A 40 15.61 -16.74 -8.04
CA GLY A 40 15.97 -17.33 -6.74
C GLY A 40 16.64 -18.68 -6.84
N ALA A 41 16.27 -19.50 -7.83
CA ALA A 41 16.92 -20.78 -8.11
C ALA A 41 18.35 -20.60 -8.64
N PHE A 42 18.58 -19.62 -9.53
CA PHE A 42 19.90 -19.40 -10.15
C PHE A 42 20.83 -18.48 -9.36
N LYS A 43 20.30 -17.43 -8.72
CA LYS A 43 21.08 -16.39 -8.03
C LYS A 43 21.02 -16.48 -6.50
N GLY A 44 20.13 -17.31 -5.97
CA GLY A 44 19.89 -17.47 -4.53
C GLY A 44 18.85 -16.48 -3.98
N GLN A 45 18.26 -16.85 -2.84
CA GLN A 45 17.14 -16.12 -2.24
C GLN A 45 17.53 -14.73 -1.68
N ARG A 46 18.81 -14.51 -1.37
CA ARG A 46 19.33 -13.22 -0.86
C ARG A 46 19.75 -12.25 -1.96
N TYR A 47 19.74 -12.68 -3.22
CA TYR A 47 20.06 -11.80 -4.34
C TYR A 47 19.09 -10.63 -4.42
N ARG A 48 19.58 -9.42 -4.69
CA ARG A 48 18.79 -8.20 -4.91
C ARG A 48 18.71 -7.92 -6.40
N SER A 49 17.54 -8.10 -6.97
CA SER A 49 17.33 -7.97 -8.42
C SER A 49 16.86 -6.57 -8.79
N GLU A 50 17.73 -5.82 -9.46
CA GLU A 50 17.36 -4.52 -10.04
C GLU A 50 16.25 -4.65 -11.11
N PHE A 51 16.19 -5.77 -11.82
CA PHE A 51 15.11 -6.03 -12.77
C PHE A 51 13.75 -6.07 -12.06
N ILE A 52 13.62 -6.84 -10.97
CA ILE A 52 12.36 -6.90 -10.20
C ILE A 52 12.07 -5.53 -9.59
N ARG A 53 13.06 -4.84 -9.01
CA ARG A 53 12.88 -3.51 -8.45
C ARG A 53 12.29 -2.55 -9.48
N LYS A 54 12.94 -2.39 -10.61
CA LYS A 54 12.51 -1.46 -11.66
C LYS A 54 11.14 -1.80 -12.24
N THR A 55 10.84 -3.09 -12.41
CA THR A 55 9.54 -3.52 -12.96
C THR A 55 8.40 -3.35 -11.94
N SER A 56 8.69 -3.49 -10.63
CA SER A 56 7.68 -3.32 -9.57
C SER A 56 7.21 -1.87 -9.41
N PHE A 57 8.06 -0.90 -9.72
CA PHE A 57 7.75 0.54 -9.63
C PHE A 57 7.59 1.23 -11.00
N LYS A 58 7.55 0.42 -12.07
CA LYS A 58 7.38 0.96 -13.41
C LYS A 58 6.05 1.72 -13.54
N GLY A 59 6.12 2.95 -14.01
CA GLY A 59 4.96 3.80 -14.24
C GLY A 59 4.55 4.66 -13.04
N TYR A 60 5.07 4.42 -11.84
CA TYR A 60 4.67 5.18 -10.64
C TYR A 60 4.98 6.68 -10.77
N ASN A 61 6.04 7.04 -11.48
CA ASN A 61 6.46 8.42 -11.68
C ASN A 61 5.92 9.06 -12.98
N ASP A 62 5.07 8.37 -13.76
CA ASP A 62 4.72 8.82 -15.11
C ASP A 62 3.91 10.12 -15.14
N ARG A 63 3.15 10.40 -14.09
CA ARG A 63 2.32 11.62 -13.97
C ARG A 63 3.02 12.77 -13.23
N PHE A 64 4.26 12.58 -12.74
CA PHE A 64 4.96 13.55 -11.91
C PHE A 64 6.17 14.16 -12.62
N GLU A 65 6.87 15.06 -11.95
CA GLU A 65 7.94 15.88 -12.50
C GLU A 65 9.15 15.10 -13.00
N LYS A 66 9.32 13.86 -12.55
CA LYS A 66 10.46 12.98 -12.88
C LYS A 66 11.82 13.58 -12.51
N ARG A 67 11.84 14.38 -11.45
CA ARG A 67 13.06 14.94 -10.87
C ARG A 67 13.93 13.83 -10.27
N THR A 68 13.28 12.85 -9.62
CA THR A 68 13.89 11.65 -9.06
C THR A 68 13.08 10.39 -9.43
N GLU A 69 13.54 9.20 -9.03
CA GLU A 69 12.75 7.96 -9.20
C GLU A 69 11.58 7.87 -8.20
N ASN A 70 11.54 8.73 -7.18
CA ASN A 70 10.63 8.62 -6.03
C ASN A 70 9.71 9.84 -5.85
N ASP A 71 9.52 10.67 -6.87
CA ASP A 71 8.63 11.84 -6.78
C ASP A 71 7.16 11.43 -6.53
N TRP A 72 6.78 10.21 -6.84
CA TRP A 72 5.47 9.64 -6.54
C TRP A 72 5.16 9.48 -5.04
N LEU A 73 6.15 9.63 -4.16
CA LEU A 73 5.96 9.50 -2.73
C LEU A 73 5.17 10.68 -2.14
N THR A 74 5.57 11.91 -2.41
CA THR A 74 4.96 13.14 -1.90
C THR A 74 5.29 14.35 -2.77
N LYS A 75 4.48 15.39 -2.70
CA LYS A 75 4.75 16.72 -3.30
C LYS A 75 5.89 17.46 -2.59
N ASP A 76 6.17 17.14 -1.33
CA ASP A 76 7.24 17.75 -0.58
C ASP A 76 8.61 17.26 -1.06
N GLN A 77 9.27 18.07 -1.88
CA GLN A 77 10.58 17.74 -2.45
C GLN A 77 11.64 17.51 -1.38
N SER A 78 11.54 18.17 -0.23
CA SER A 78 12.51 18.01 0.86
C SER A 78 12.42 16.61 1.47
N ILE A 79 11.22 16.06 1.59
CA ILE A 79 10.97 14.69 2.04
C ILE A 79 11.48 13.68 1.00
N VAL A 80 11.22 13.92 -0.29
CA VAL A 80 11.74 13.06 -1.37
C VAL A 80 13.26 13.05 -1.36
N ASP A 81 13.91 14.19 -1.19
CA ASP A 81 15.38 14.30 -1.16
C ASP A 81 15.96 13.60 0.08
N TRP A 82 15.32 13.78 1.24
CA TRP A 82 15.67 13.06 2.46
C TRP A 82 15.55 11.54 2.25
N TYR A 83 14.42 11.06 1.70
CA TYR A 83 14.19 9.66 1.40
C TYR A 83 15.30 9.09 0.51
N ASN A 84 15.64 9.80 -0.57
CA ASN A 84 16.66 9.38 -1.53
C ASN A 84 18.08 9.34 -0.93
N GLY A 85 18.36 10.19 0.04
CA GLY A 85 19.64 10.23 0.77
C GLY A 85 19.73 9.25 1.94
N HIS A 86 18.61 8.67 2.38
CA HIS A 86 18.59 7.91 3.62
C HIS A 86 18.79 6.40 3.38
N LYS A 87 19.84 5.84 3.99
CA LYS A 87 20.27 4.44 3.78
C LYS A 87 19.22 3.36 4.09
N PHE A 88 18.24 3.67 4.94
CA PHE A 88 17.16 2.75 5.29
C PHE A 88 15.92 2.86 4.39
N CYS A 89 15.88 3.84 3.50
CA CYS A 89 14.77 4.03 2.57
C CYS A 89 15.09 3.51 1.16
N THR A 90 16.35 3.53 0.74
CA THR A 90 16.77 3.26 -0.64
C THR A 90 17.27 1.83 -0.90
N PHE A 91 17.17 0.92 0.07
CA PHE A 91 17.59 -0.46 -0.16
C PHE A 91 16.56 -1.26 -0.99
N GLY A 92 17.07 -2.06 -1.95
CA GLY A 92 16.23 -3.01 -2.69
C GLY A 92 15.94 -4.27 -1.88
N PHE A 93 14.75 -4.83 -2.00
CA PHE A 93 14.42 -6.12 -1.41
C PHE A 93 15.21 -7.26 -2.04
N THR A 94 15.44 -8.31 -1.26
CA THR A 94 15.95 -9.60 -1.77
C THR A 94 14.86 -10.31 -2.58
N ILE A 95 15.24 -11.32 -3.35
CA ILE A 95 14.28 -12.20 -4.04
C ILE A 95 13.25 -12.76 -3.05
N ASN A 96 13.69 -13.23 -1.89
CA ASN A 96 12.76 -13.73 -0.87
C ASN A 96 11.81 -12.64 -0.36
N GLY A 97 12.30 -11.41 -0.19
CA GLY A 97 11.45 -10.26 0.19
C GLY A 97 10.35 -10.00 -0.84
N TYR A 98 10.69 -9.97 -2.14
CA TYR A 98 9.70 -9.81 -3.21
C TYR A 98 8.72 -10.99 -3.28
N LYS A 99 9.18 -12.23 -3.14
CA LYS A 99 8.28 -13.40 -3.09
C LYS A 99 7.26 -13.26 -1.97
N THR A 100 7.71 -12.95 -0.76
CA THR A 100 6.83 -12.73 0.39
C THR A 100 5.84 -11.58 0.13
N LEU A 101 6.28 -10.47 -0.46
CA LEU A 101 5.41 -9.36 -0.84
C LEU A 101 4.31 -9.81 -1.81
N PHE A 102 4.69 -10.50 -2.89
CA PHE A 102 3.72 -11.00 -3.88
C PHE A 102 2.76 -12.05 -3.31
N GLU A 103 3.23 -12.89 -2.37
CA GLU A 103 2.37 -13.84 -1.65
C GLU A 103 1.36 -13.13 -0.76
N VAL A 104 1.80 -12.12 -0.01
CA VAL A 104 0.89 -11.31 0.83
C VAL A 104 -0.12 -10.57 -0.04
N LEU A 105 0.29 -9.93 -1.14
CA LEU A 105 -0.62 -9.26 -2.06
C LEU A 105 -1.64 -10.24 -2.65
N THR A 106 -1.19 -11.44 -3.06
CA THR A 106 -2.09 -12.49 -3.54
C THR A 106 -3.10 -12.93 -2.46
N TYR A 107 -2.66 -13.04 -1.21
CA TYR A 107 -3.51 -13.46 -0.10
C TYR A 107 -4.59 -12.42 0.23
N ILE A 108 -4.19 -11.14 0.35
CA ILE A 108 -5.10 -10.06 0.80
C ILE A 108 -6.13 -9.64 -0.24
N GLN A 109 -6.03 -10.14 -1.48
CA GLN A 109 -6.96 -9.85 -2.58
C GLN A 109 -7.98 -10.96 -2.82
N LYS A 110 -7.93 -12.07 -2.06
CA LYS A 110 -8.89 -13.15 -2.19
C LYS A 110 -10.17 -12.88 -1.41
N GLN A 111 -11.32 -13.08 -2.04
CA GLN A 111 -12.63 -12.89 -1.40
C GLN A 111 -12.77 -13.68 -0.10
N GLU A 112 -12.30 -14.92 -0.06
CA GLU A 112 -12.33 -15.75 1.13
C GLU A 112 -11.62 -15.13 2.35
N ASN A 113 -10.60 -14.27 2.10
CA ASN A 113 -9.84 -13.62 3.14
C ASN A 113 -10.50 -12.30 3.60
N TYR A 114 -11.18 -11.57 2.71
CA TYR A 114 -12.03 -10.45 3.12
C TYR A 114 -13.10 -10.90 4.13
N ASN A 115 -13.67 -12.09 3.93
CA ASN A 115 -14.68 -12.65 4.81
C ASN A 115 -14.19 -12.95 6.23
N LYS A 116 -12.88 -13.04 6.45
CA LYS A 116 -12.26 -13.27 7.77
C LYS A 116 -12.17 -12.02 8.65
N ILE A 117 -12.32 -10.83 8.06
CA ILE A 117 -12.25 -9.57 8.82
C ILE A 117 -13.49 -9.48 9.71
N PRO A 118 -13.35 -9.18 11.02
CA PRO A 118 -14.48 -9.01 11.93
C PRO A 118 -15.44 -7.94 11.44
N LYS A 119 -16.74 -8.26 11.40
CA LYS A 119 -17.73 -7.38 10.75
C LYS A 119 -18.05 -6.12 11.54
N ASN A 120 -17.76 -6.11 12.83
CA ASN A 120 -17.93 -4.96 13.71
C ASN A 120 -16.64 -4.14 13.91
N LEU A 121 -15.51 -4.54 13.29
CA LEU A 121 -14.27 -3.80 13.36
C LEU A 121 -14.40 -2.50 12.54
N PRO A 122 -14.29 -1.31 13.16
CA PRO A 122 -14.24 -0.06 12.43
C PRO A 122 -13.00 0.02 11.53
N VAL A 123 -13.17 0.44 10.27
CA VAL A 123 -12.08 0.57 9.32
C VAL A 123 -12.13 1.91 8.62
N TYR A 124 -11.03 2.64 8.64
CA TYR A 124 -10.87 3.88 7.90
C TYR A 124 -9.80 3.73 6.82
N MET A 125 -10.17 3.97 5.57
CA MET A 125 -9.24 3.93 4.44
C MET A 125 -8.91 5.34 4.00
N ILE A 126 -7.62 5.68 4.01
CA ILE A 126 -7.12 7.00 3.60
C ILE A 126 -6.01 6.84 2.57
N ALA A 127 -6.03 7.69 1.53
CA ALA A 127 -5.01 7.69 0.48
C ALA A 127 -5.00 9.02 -0.28
N GLY A 128 -3.94 9.32 -0.96
CA GLY A 128 -3.90 10.41 -1.93
C GLY A 128 -4.66 10.05 -3.22
N GLU A 129 -5.32 11.02 -3.83
CA GLU A 129 -5.95 10.83 -5.14
C GLU A 129 -4.92 10.62 -6.26
N ASP A 130 -3.71 11.14 -6.09
CA ASP A 130 -2.61 10.97 -7.03
C ASP A 130 -1.65 9.82 -6.67
N ASP A 131 -2.04 8.94 -5.72
CA ASP A 131 -1.23 7.79 -5.34
C ASP A 131 -1.25 6.68 -6.42
N PRO A 132 -0.12 6.41 -7.12
CA PRO A 132 -0.05 5.35 -8.12
C PRO A 132 -0.18 3.94 -7.52
N VAL A 133 0.15 3.75 -6.24
CA VAL A 133 -0.01 2.46 -5.53
C VAL A 133 -1.48 2.12 -5.36
N GLY A 134 -2.30 3.12 -5.09
CA GLY A 134 -3.76 3.03 -5.03
C GLY A 134 -4.45 3.12 -6.39
N ASN A 135 -3.70 3.06 -7.49
CA ASN A 135 -4.21 3.28 -8.85
C ASN A 135 -5.01 4.60 -8.94
N TYR A 136 -4.41 5.67 -8.41
CA TYR A 136 -5.02 7.02 -8.43
C TYR A 136 -6.42 7.02 -7.81
N GLY A 137 -6.55 6.40 -6.63
CA GLY A 137 -7.78 6.29 -5.86
C GLY A 137 -8.73 5.16 -6.27
N GLU A 138 -8.69 4.68 -7.52
CA GLU A 138 -9.63 3.65 -8.00
C GLU A 138 -9.42 2.30 -7.31
N GLY A 139 -8.17 1.89 -7.09
CA GLY A 139 -7.86 0.66 -6.34
C GLY A 139 -8.31 0.74 -4.89
N VAL A 140 -8.20 1.92 -4.26
CA VAL A 140 -8.66 2.12 -2.87
C VAL A 140 -10.18 2.01 -2.80
N LYS A 141 -10.92 2.65 -3.73
CA LYS A 141 -12.38 2.56 -3.84
C LYS A 141 -12.84 1.11 -4.08
N HIS A 142 -12.12 0.37 -4.93
CA HIS A 142 -12.43 -1.04 -5.17
C HIS A 142 -12.25 -1.86 -3.89
N ILE A 143 -11.14 -1.71 -3.16
CA ILE A 143 -10.91 -2.40 -1.88
C ILE A 143 -11.98 -2.01 -0.86
N TYR A 144 -12.34 -0.74 -0.77
CA TYR A 144 -13.42 -0.26 0.09
C TYR A 144 -14.74 -0.99 -0.21
N GLN A 145 -15.10 -1.10 -1.50
CA GLN A 145 -16.31 -1.82 -1.90
C GLN A 145 -16.24 -3.31 -1.53
N GLN A 146 -15.10 -3.98 -1.76
CA GLN A 146 -14.91 -5.38 -1.35
C GLN A 146 -15.11 -5.59 0.16
N TYR A 147 -14.66 -4.63 0.99
CA TYR A 147 -14.85 -4.67 2.43
C TYR A 147 -16.34 -4.53 2.80
N LYS A 148 -17.05 -3.59 2.16
CA LYS A 148 -18.51 -3.44 2.33
C LYS A 148 -19.25 -4.71 1.95
N ASP A 149 -18.95 -5.27 0.79
CA ASP A 149 -19.58 -6.48 0.26
C ASP A 149 -19.29 -7.70 1.15
N SER A 150 -18.16 -7.70 1.86
CA SER A 150 -17.86 -8.73 2.85
C SER A 150 -18.63 -8.56 4.18
N GLY A 151 -19.41 -7.48 4.33
CA GLY A 151 -20.30 -7.24 5.47
C GLY A 151 -19.69 -6.43 6.62
N ILE A 152 -18.55 -5.73 6.41
CA ILE A 152 -18.01 -4.79 7.41
C ILE A 152 -19.01 -3.63 7.56
N LYS A 153 -19.45 -3.38 8.81
CA LYS A 153 -20.57 -2.46 9.10
C LYS A 153 -20.10 -1.01 9.20
N ASP A 154 -18.94 -0.80 9.80
CA ASP A 154 -18.36 0.51 10.04
C ASP A 154 -17.09 0.66 9.20
N ILE A 155 -17.25 1.26 8.04
CA ILE A 155 -16.15 1.50 7.11
C ILE A 155 -16.33 2.85 6.43
N SER A 156 -15.26 3.62 6.43
CA SER A 156 -15.18 4.92 5.75
C SER A 156 -13.96 5.02 4.86
N ILE A 157 -14.04 5.91 3.87
CA ILE A 157 -12.96 6.20 2.93
C ILE A 157 -12.82 7.71 2.77
N LYS A 158 -11.58 8.22 2.77
CA LYS A 158 -11.25 9.58 2.39
C LYS A 158 -10.06 9.58 1.45
N LEU A 159 -10.23 10.21 0.31
CA LEU A 159 -9.15 10.48 -0.64
C LEU A 159 -8.79 11.96 -0.55
N TYR A 160 -7.49 12.26 -0.48
CA TYR A 160 -6.98 13.61 -0.36
C TYR A 160 -6.61 14.13 -1.76
N PRO A 161 -7.25 15.20 -2.23
CA PRO A 161 -7.01 15.73 -3.57
C PRO A 161 -5.56 16.15 -3.78
N ASN A 162 -4.98 15.76 -4.91
CA ASN A 162 -3.61 16.05 -5.32
C ASN A 162 -2.51 15.45 -4.41
N ASP A 163 -2.85 14.69 -3.37
CA ASP A 163 -1.88 14.00 -2.54
C ASP A 163 -1.39 12.72 -3.19
N ARG A 164 -0.10 12.42 -2.98
CA ARG A 164 0.57 11.23 -3.49
C ARG A 164 0.53 10.11 -2.44
N HIS A 165 1.50 9.19 -2.45
CA HIS A 165 1.47 8.00 -1.62
C HIS A 165 1.61 8.25 -0.12
N GLU A 166 2.52 9.13 0.27
CA GLU A 166 2.83 9.40 1.68
C GLU A 166 2.04 10.60 2.23
N ILE A 167 0.71 10.47 2.31
CA ILE A 167 -0.19 11.55 2.74
C ILE A 167 0.16 12.13 4.12
N LEU A 168 0.81 11.37 5.00
CA LEU A 168 1.30 11.84 6.30
C LEU A 168 2.59 12.68 6.21
N ASN A 169 3.17 12.77 5.02
CA ASN A 169 4.37 13.55 4.70
C ASN A 169 4.08 14.62 3.63
N GLU A 170 2.82 14.85 3.29
CA GLU A 170 2.44 15.86 2.30
C GLU A 170 2.51 17.28 2.86
N LEU A 171 2.43 18.27 2.00
CA LEU A 171 2.49 19.69 2.38
C LEU A 171 1.32 20.11 3.26
N ASP A 172 0.17 19.46 3.12
CA ASP A 172 -1.07 19.68 3.85
C ASP A 172 -1.40 18.57 4.87
N LYS A 173 -0.39 17.81 5.29
CA LYS A 173 -0.47 16.69 6.24
C LYS A 173 -1.22 16.98 7.55
N GLU A 174 -1.27 18.24 7.98
CA GLU A 174 -2.01 18.63 9.19
C GLU A 174 -3.51 18.34 9.06
N THR A 175 -4.07 18.44 7.84
CA THR A 175 -5.45 18.04 7.56
C THR A 175 -5.62 16.53 7.75
N VAL A 176 -4.66 15.74 7.28
CA VAL A 176 -4.67 14.28 7.44
C VAL A 176 -4.58 13.89 8.91
N TYR A 177 -3.72 14.58 9.68
CA TYR A 177 -3.56 14.33 11.11
C TYR A 177 -4.84 14.66 11.87
N ALA A 178 -5.51 15.77 11.57
CA ALA A 178 -6.78 16.13 12.18
C ALA A 178 -7.86 15.08 11.91
N ASP A 179 -8.04 14.67 10.65
CA ASP A 179 -9.01 13.64 10.26
C ASP A 179 -8.75 12.30 10.96
N VAL A 180 -7.49 11.90 11.08
CA VAL A 180 -7.09 10.66 11.76
C VAL A 180 -7.40 10.76 13.26
N ALA A 181 -7.07 11.91 13.90
CA ALA A 181 -7.34 12.14 15.32
C ALA A 181 -8.85 12.14 15.61
N ASP A 182 -9.64 12.82 14.77
CA ASP A 182 -11.10 12.88 14.90
C ASP A 182 -11.72 11.48 14.73
N TRP A 183 -11.25 10.71 13.74
CA TRP A 183 -11.73 9.35 13.56
C TRP A 183 -11.41 8.47 14.77
N ILE A 184 -10.19 8.53 15.31
CA ILE A 184 -9.80 7.78 16.51
C ILE A 184 -10.67 8.17 17.70
N ALA A 185 -10.88 9.48 17.93
CA ALA A 185 -11.72 9.96 19.03
C ALA A 185 -13.17 9.50 18.93
N GLY A 186 -13.70 9.31 17.72
CA GLY A 186 -15.06 8.83 17.49
C GLY A 186 -15.22 7.31 17.67
N HIS A 187 -14.12 6.54 17.81
CA HIS A 187 -14.13 5.08 17.87
C HIS A 187 -13.43 4.51 19.13
N MET A 188 -13.06 5.36 20.06
CA MET A 188 -12.52 5.01 21.40
C MET A 188 -13.55 5.32 22.53
#